data_030a3279e5c9aae894991a3fa6d8f31a
#
_entry.id   030a3279e5c9aae894991a3fa6d8f31a
#
_cell.length_a   1.000
_cell.length_b   1.000
_cell.length_c   1.000
_cell.angle_alpha   90.00
_cell.angle_beta   90.00
_cell.angle_gamma   90.00
#
_symmetry.space_group_name_H-M   'P 1'
#
loop_
_entity.id
_entity.type
_entity.pdbx_description
1 polymer ?
#
loop_
_entity_poly.entity_id
_entity_poly.type
_entity_poly.pdbx_seq_one_letter_code
_entity_poly.pdbx_strand_id
1 'polypeptide(L)'
;RLRDLVPDHVAVKAFPRLATLVDLDARLKLLDRFPDYSQVLSVANPPLETIAGPERSPELARIANDGLAELCRREPARFPAFIASLPMNNIAACLTEIDRAINTLGARGIQIFTNVNNKPLSAPEFRPIFRKMRAHDLPIWIHPIRGPNFPDYVGESASEAEIWFTFGWPYETT
;
A
#
# COMPACT_ATOMS: atom_id res chain seq x y z
N ARG A 1 6.88 14.13 -0.90
CA ARG A 1 5.60 14.71 -0.41
C ARG A 1 4.98 13.86 0.70
N LEU A 2 4.67 12.56 0.49
CA LEU A 2 4.08 11.71 1.55
C LEU A 2 4.98 11.61 2.79
N ARG A 3 6.28 11.44 2.59
CA ARG A 3 7.29 11.38 3.65
C ARG A 3 7.29 12.64 4.54
N ASP A 4 7.08 13.79 3.95
CA ASP A 4 7.12 15.09 4.66
C ASP A 4 5.89 15.28 5.56
N LEU A 5 4.81 14.53 5.31
CA LEU A 5 3.57 14.59 6.09
C LEU A 5 3.58 13.66 7.32
N VAL A 6 4.47 12.67 7.36
CA VAL A 6 4.58 11.69 8.46
C VAL A 6 6.05 11.43 8.84
N PRO A 7 6.84 12.48 9.18
CA PRO A 7 8.28 12.40 9.34
C PRO A 7 8.74 11.49 10.48
N ASP A 8 7.93 11.33 11.51
CA ASP A 8 8.28 10.57 12.72
C ASP A 8 8.00 9.07 12.63
N HIS A 9 7.32 8.63 11.58
CA HIS A 9 7.00 7.20 11.43
C HIS A 9 8.27 6.37 11.21
N VAL A 10 8.39 5.22 11.90
CA VAL A 10 9.58 4.37 11.89
C VAL A 10 9.97 3.92 10.47
N ALA A 11 9.01 3.60 9.62
CA ALA A 11 9.26 3.22 8.23
C ALA A 11 9.87 4.38 7.43
N VAL A 12 9.44 5.63 7.67
CA VAL A 12 10.01 6.82 7.03
C VAL A 12 11.48 7.01 7.43
N LYS A 13 11.84 6.71 8.67
CA LYS A 13 13.23 6.76 9.15
C LYS A 13 14.11 5.64 8.55
N ALA A 14 13.50 4.52 8.15
CA ALA A 14 14.20 3.41 7.49
C ALA A 14 14.42 3.63 5.98
N PHE A 15 13.55 4.40 5.30
CA PHE A 15 13.59 4.63 3.86
C PHE A 15 14.92 5.18 3.32
N PRO A 16 15.67 6.07 4.01
CA PRO A 16 16.96 6.56 3.52
C PRO A 16 18.00 5.47 3.27
N ARG A 17 17.85 4.30 3.91
CA ARG A 17 18.72 3.13 3.68
C ARG A 17 18.45 2.43 2.34
N LEU A 18 17.30 2.72 1.72
CA LEU A 18 16.86 2.16 0.45
C LEU A 18 16.65 3.30 -0.55
N ALA A 19 17.75 3.86 -1.06
CA ALA A 19 17.72 5.04 -1.94
C ALA A 19 16.70 4.91 -3.07
N THR A 20 16.58 3.74 -3.69
CA THR A 20 15.65 3.48 -4.80
C THR A 20 14.16 3.56 -4.43
N LEU A 21 13.80 3.59 -3.15
CA LEU A 21 12.42 3.80 -2.70
C LEU A 21 12.05 5.28 -2.56
N VAL A 22 13.03 6.16 -2.39
CA VAL A 22 12.80 7.59 -2.05
C VAL A 22 13.39 8.55 -3.07
N ASP A 23 14.32 8.09 -3.89
CA ASP A 23 15.00 8.85 -4.93
C ASP A 23 14.69 8.22 -6.30
N LEU A 24 13.94 8.97 -7.11
CA LEU A 24 13.52 8.51 -8.44
C LEU A 24 14.71 8.38 -9.38
N ASP A 25 15.67 9.29 -9.34
CA ASP A 25 16.82 9.26 -10.23
C ASP A 25 17.71 8.04 -9.93
N ALA A 26 17.91 7.74 -8.63
CA ALA A 26 18.59 6.51 -8.21
C ALA A 26 17.85 5.25 -8.69
N ARG A 27 16.52 5.25 -8.65
CA ARG A 27 15.70 4.14 -9.15
C ARG A 27 15.80 3.98 -10.66
N LEU A 28 15.65 5.05 -11.42
CA LEU A 28 15.78 5.02 -12.88
C LEU A 28 17.18 4.58 -13.33
N LYS A 29 18.23 5.11 -12.71
CA LYS A 29 19.60 4.68 -12.96
C LYS A 29 19.84 3.19 -12.68
N LEU A 30 19.18 2.63 -11.66
CA LEU A 30 19.22 1.18 -11.44
C LEU A 30 18.48 0.43 -12.55
N LEU A 31 17.29 0.89 -12.95
CA LEU A 31 16.49 0.27 -14.01
C LEU A 31 17.17 0.32 -15.39
N ASP A 32 18.02 1.30 -15.66
CA ASP A 32 18.78 1.38 -16.92
C ASP A 32 19.72 0.19 -17.13
N ARG A 33 20.08 -0.51 -16.07
CA ARG A 33 20.84 -1.77 -16.16
C ARG A 33 20.00 -2.96 -16.63
N PHE A 34 18.68 -2.81 -16.68
CA PHE A 34 17.70 -3.85 -17.01
C PHE A 34 16.68 -3.27 -18.02
N PRO A 35 17.06 -3.10 -19.30
CA PRO A 35 16.26 -2.37 -20.30
C PRO A 35 14.88 -3.00 -20.55
N ASP A 36 14.76 -4.32 -20.44
CA ASP A 36 13.52 -5.06 -20.68
C ASP A 36 12.62 -5.20 -19.42
N TYR A 37 13.04 -4.57 -18.30
CA TYR A 37 12.31 -4.65 -17.05
C TYR A 37 11.46 -3.42 -16.80
N SER A 38 10.19 -3.62 -16.52
CA SER A 38 9.25 -2.58 -16.10
C SER A 38 8.62 -2.92 -14.75
N GLN A 39 8.06 -1.92 -14.07
CA GLN A 39 7.49 -2.07 -12.74
C GLN A 39 6.06 -1.53 -12.69
N VAL A 40 5.15 -2.32 -12.13
CA VAL A 40 3.86 -1.81 -11.66
C VAL A 40 4.09 -1.19 -10.28
N LEU A 41 3.70 0.07 -10.13
CA LEU A 41 3.96 0.81 -8.90
C LEU A 41 2.84 0.62 -7.87
N SER A 42 3.21 0.54 -6.61
CA SER A 42 2.30 0.67 -5.47
C SER A 42 3.02 1.37 -4.30
N VAL A 43 2.26 1.89 -3.34
CA VAL A 43 2.84 2.37 -2.08
C VAL A 43 3.13 1.18 -1.20
N ALA A 44 4.38 1.07 -0.77
CA ALA A 44 4.82 0.03 0.14
C ALA A 44 4.23 0.22 1.56
N ASN A 45 4.44 -0.79 2.41
CA ASN A 45 4.19 -0.69 3.84
C ASN A 45 4.85 0.57 4.46
N PRO A 46 4.21 1.30 5.40
CA PRO A 46 2.99 0.94 6.13
C PRO A 46 1.68 1.33 5.43
N PRO A 47 0.54 0.71 5.82
CA PRO A 47 -0.79 1.13 5.41
C PRO A 47 -1.10 2.56 5.84
N LEU A 48 -1.91 3.28 5.07
CA LEU A 48 -2.26 4.68 5.38
C LEU A 48 -3.03 4.80 6.69
N GLU A 49 -3.87 3.85 7.01
CA GLU A 49 -4.67 3.79 8.25
C GLU A 49 -3.85 3.58 9.52
N THR A 50 -2.61 3.13 9.41
CA THR A 50 -1.70 3.02 10.56
C THR A 50 -0.92 4.29 10.83
N ILE A 51 -0.81 5.17 9.83
CA ILE A 51 -0.04 6.43 9.94
C ILE A 51 -0.93 7.66 10.08
N ALA A 52 -2.23 7.53 9.81
CA ALA A 52 -3.18 8.64 9.94
C ALA A 52 -4.57 8.16 10.34
N GLY A 53 -5.26 8.96 11.14
CA GLY A 53 -6.67 8.75 11.46
C GLY A 53 -7.60 8.92 10.25
N PRO A 54 -8.88 8.54 10.39
CA PRO A 54 -9.85 8.52 9.29
C PRO A 54 -10.13 9.89 8.66
N GLU A 55 -9.83 10.97 9.39
CA GLU A 55 -9.97 12.35 8.89
C GLU A 55 -8.88 12.74 7.92
N ARG A 56 -7.66 12.22 8.11
CA ARG A 56 -6.47 12.61 7.34
C ARG A 56 -6.03 11.57 6.31
N SER A 57 -6.32 10.30 6.54
CA SER A 57 -5.93 9.22 5.62
C SER A 57 -6.45 9.41 4.18
N PRO A 58 -7.65 10.01 3.93
CA PRO A 58 -8.11 10.30 2.57
C PRO A 58 -7.20 11.26 1.79
N GLU A 59 -6.68 12.29 2.46
CA GLU A 59 -5.71 13.22 1.84
C GLU A 59 -4.42 12.50 1.47
N LEU A 60 -3.90 11.65 2.38
CA LEU A 60 -2.69 10.88 2.12
C LEU A 60 -2.85 9.91 0.94
N ALA A 61 -4.02 9.26 0.82
CA ALA A 61 -4.33 8.39 -0.31
C ALA A 61 -4.31 9.17 -1.64
N ARG A 62 -4.92 10.34 -1.67
CA ARG A 62 -4.92 11.19 -2.87
C ARG A 62 -3.51 11.61 -3.28
N ILE A 63 -2.70 12.09 -2.34
CA ILE A 63 -1.32 12.49 -2.59
C ILE A 63 -0.49 11.32 -3.12
N ALA A 64 -0.66 10.14 -2.54
CA ALA A 64 0.04 8.92 -2.96
C ALA A 64 -0.35 8.53 -4.38
N ASN A 65 -1.66 8.43 -4.67
CA ASN A 65 -2.16 8.01 -5.97
C ASN A 65 -1.87 9.03 -7.08
N ASP A 66 -1.96 10.34 -6.79
CA ASP A 66 -1.56 11.38 -7.73
C ASP A 66 -0.06 11.28 -8.07
N GLY A 67 0.78 11.01 -7.07
CA GLY A 67 2.21 10.79 -7.29
C GLY A 67 2.52 9.56 -8.13
N LEU A 68 1.82 8.44 -7.91
CA LEU A 68 1.98 7.22 -8.70
C LEU A 68 1.54 7.42 -10.15
N ALA A 69 0.37 8.07 -10.37
CA ALA A 69 -0.13 8.39 -11.69
C ALA A 69 0.83 9.33 -12.46
N GLU A 70 1.39 10.33 -11.77
CA GLU A 70 2.38 11.23 -12.35
C GLU A 70 3.65 10.48 -12.80
N LEU A 71 4.15 9.54 -12.00
CA LEU A 71 5.31 8.72 -12.36
C LEU A 71 5.02 7.84 -13.58
N CYS A 72 3.86 7.21 -13.65
CA CYS A 72 3.46 6.41 -14.82
C CYS A 72 3.35 7.26 -16.08
N ARG A 73 2.85 8.50 -15.96
CA ARG A 73 2.75 9.42 -17.08
C ARG A 73 4.11 9.93 -17.57
N ARG A 74 5.06 10.14 -16.66
CA ARG A 74 6.41 10.62 -16.98
C ARG A 74 7.30 9.53 -17.58
N GLU A 75 7.18 8.32 -17.08
CA GLU A 75 8.07 7.21 -17.40
C GLU A 75 7.28 5.95 -17.79
N PRO A 76 6.41 6.02 -18.85
CA PRO A 76 5.47 4.93 -19.16
C PRO A 76 6.15 3.63 -19.58
N ALA A 77 7.36 3.67 -20.15
CA ALA A 77 8.12 2.47 -20.49
C ALA A 77 8.64 1.75 -19.25
N ARG A 78 8.98 2.49 -18.19
CA ARG A 78 9.50 1.95 -16.93
C ARG A 78 8.38 1.64 -15.94
N PHE A 79 7.33 2.45 -15.93
CA PHE A 79 6.18 2.35 -15.03
C PHE A 79 4.87 2.30 -15.83
N PRO A 80 4.53 1.16 -16.47
CA PRO A 80 3.36 1.05 -17.34
C PRO A 80 2.02 1.15 -16.59
N ALA A 81 2.01 0.92 -15.28
CA ALA A 81 0.80 0.95 -14.45
C ALA A 81 1.11 1.21 -12.98
N PHE A 82 0.06 1.55 -12.24
CA PHE A 82 0.11 1.61 -10.78
C PHE A 82 -1.15 0.99 -10.17
N ILE A 83 -1.01 0.59 -8.91
CA ILE A 83 -2.07 0.05 -8.05
C ILE A 83 -2.34 1.09 -6.96
N ALA A 84 -3.59 1.49 -6.80
CA ALA A 84 -3.95 2.58 -5.91
C ALA A 84 -3.95 2.17 -4.43
N SER A 85 -3.54 3.08 -3.56
CA SER A 85 -3.67 2.97 -2.10
C SER A 85 -4.98 3.57 -1.64
N LEU A 86 -5.56 3.01 -0.56
CA LEU A 86 -6.86 3.43 -0.04
C LEU A 86 -6.78 3.81 1.44
N PRO A 87 -7.62 4.76 1.89
CA PRO A 87 -7.77 5.12 3.30
C PRO A 87 -8.72 4.13 4.00
N MET A 88 -8.27 2.90 4.27
CA MET A 88 -9.12 1.78 4.70
C MET A 88 -9.85 2.00 6.03
N ASN A 89 -9.46 2.97 6.84
CA ASN A 89 -10.17 3.41 8.05
C ASN A 89 -11.30 4.44 7.77
N ASN A 90 -11.58 4.76 6.49
CA ASN A 90 -12.67 5.64 6.06
C ASN A 90 -13.34 5.08 4.80
N ILE A 91 -14.35 4.25 4.97
CA ILE A 91 -14.99 3.50 3.87
C ILE A 91 -15.61 4.42 2.81
N ALA A 92 -16.27 5.50 3.21
CA ALA A 92 -16.85 6.44 2.25
C ALA A 92 -15.77 7.07 1.35
N ALA A 93 -14.66 7.48 1.94
CA ALA A 93 -13.53 8.01 1.21
C ALA A 93 -12.85 6.93 0.34
N CYS A 94 -12.77 5.68 0.80
CA CYS A 94 -12.30 4.56 -0.02
C CYS A 94 -13.09 4.44 -1.32
N LEU A 95 -14.42 4.41 -1.22
CA LEU A 95 -15.28 4.23 -2.38
C LEU A 95 -15.14 5.37 -3.40
N THR A 96 -14.99 6.59 -2.92
CA THR A 96 -14.74 7.77 -3.76
C THR A 96 -13.35 7.70 -4.41
N GLU A 97 -12.34 7.31 -3.64
CA GLU A 97 -10.97 7.24 -4.14
C GLU A 97 -10.77 6.09 -5.14
N ILE A 98 -11.46 4.95 -4.99
CA ILE A 98 -11.46 3.87 -5.99
C ILE A 98 -11.92 4.42 -7.35
N ASP A 99 -13.08 5.09 -7.38
CA ASP A 99 -13.61 5.64 -8.63
C ASP A 99 -12.65 6.67 -9.24
N ARG A 100 -12.09 7.56 -8.41
CA ARG A 100 -11.13 8.56 -8.87
C ARG A 100 -9.85 7.93 -9.41
N ALA A 101 -9.26 7.02 -8.66
CA ALA A 101 -8.00 6.39 -9.03
C ALA A 101 -8.12 5.59 -10.34
N ILE A 102 -9.21 4.85 -10.51
CA ILE A 102 -9.43 4.02 -11.69
C ILE A 102 -9.86 4.89 -12.89
N ASN A 103 -10.92 5.68 -12.74
CA ASN A 103 -11.55 6.36 -13.88
C ASN A 103 -10.81 7.63 -14.32
N THR A 104 -10.11 8.31 -13.38
CA THR A 104 -9.43 9.58 -13.66
C THR A 104 -7.92 9.42 -13.77
N LEU A 105 -7.32 8.62 -12.88
CA LEU A 105 -5.85 8.48 -12.82
C LEU A 105 -5.33 7.24 -13.57
N GLY A 106 -6.21 6.30 -13.95
CA GLY A 106 -5.84 5.11 -14.72
C GLY A 106 -5.21 3.99 -13.89
N ALA A 107 -5.48 3.90 -12.58
CA ALA A 107 -5.05 2.80 -11.75
C ALA A 107 -5.57 1.45 -12.29
N ARG A 108 -4.76 0.41 -12.21
CA ARG A 108 -5.08 -0.94 -12.69
C ARG A 108 -5.48 -1.91 -11.58
N GLY A 109 -5.89 -1.38 -10.46
CA GLY A 109 -6.33 -2.12 -9.28
C GLY A 109 -6.09 -1.31 -8.02
N ILE A 110 -6.33 -1.95 -6.89
CA ILE A 110 -6.06 -1.39 -5.57
C ILE A 110 -5.14 -2.31 -4.78
N GLN A 111 -4.36 -1.74 -3.86
CA GLN A 111 -3.65 -2.49 -2.84
C GLN A 111 -4.30 -2.24 -1.48
N ILE A 112 -4.60 -3.32 -0.77
CA ILE A 112 -5.04 -3.33 0.62
C ILE A 112 -4.15 -4.26 1.44
N PHE A 113 -4.29 -4.22 2.75
CA PHE A 113 -3.53 -5.09 3.64
C PHE A 113 -4.42 -6.18 4.23
N THR A 114 -3.84 -7.26 4.74
CA THR A 114 -4.55 -8.43 5.27
C THR A 114 -5.50 -8.12 6.42
N ASN A 115 -5.26 -7.03 7.13
CA ASN A 115 -6.20 -6.49 8.12
C ASN A 115 -6.16 -4.96 8.12
N VAL A 116 -7.16 -4.33 8.71
CA VAL A 116 -7.27 -2.88 8.89
C VAL A 116 -7.32 -2.59 10.38
N ASN A 117 -6.22 -2.11 10.95
CA ASN A 117 -6.11 -1.84 12.39
C ASN A 117 -6.59 -3.06 13.23
N ASN A 118 -6.08 -4.25 12.92
CA ASN A 118 -6.42 -5.55 13.52
C ASN A 118 -7.84 -6.06 13.24
N LYS A 119 -8.62 -5.42 12.37
CA LYS A 119 -9.89 -5.94 11.90
C LYS A 119 -9.71 -6.78 10.64
N PRO A 120 -10.26 -7.99 10.57
CA PRO A 120 -10.14 -8.85 9.39
C PRO A 120 -10.88 -8.25 8.19
N LEU A 121 -10.39 -8.47 6.99
CA LEU A 121 -11.02 -8.03 5.74
C LEU A 121 -12.41 -8.61 5.51
N SER A 122 -12.75 -9.72 6.18
CA SER A 122 -14.09 -10.33 6.17
C SER A 122 -15.15 -9.53 6.94
N ALA A 123 -14.75 -8.52 7.73
CA ALA A 123 -15.68 -7.68 8.46
C ALA A 123 -16.69 -6.99 7.52
N PRO A 124 -17.98 -6.90 7.92
CA PRO A 124 -19.04 -6.42 7.02
C PRO A 124 -18.82 -5.03 6.44
N GLU A 125 -18.13 -4.15 7.16
CA GLU A 125 -17.84 -2.78 6.73
C GLU A 125 -16.95 -2.71 5.48
N PHE A 126 -16.13 -3.72 5.19
CA PHE A 126 -15.25 -3.73 4.01
C PHE A 126 -15.92 -4.30 2.75
N ARG A 127 -17.09 -4.95 2.87
CA ARG A 127 -17.82 -5.53 1.73
C ARG A 127 -18.09 -4.53 0.58
N PRO A 128 -18.43 -3.26 0.83
CA PRO A 128 -18.64 -2.28 -0.25
C PRO A 128 -17.41 -2.10 -1.15
N ILE A 129 -16.18 -2.20 -0.60
CA ILE A 129 -14.93 -2.08 -1.36
C ILE A 129 -14.81 -3.24 -2.36
N PHE A 130 -15.00 -4.48 -1.90
CA PHE A 130 -14.97 -5.67 -2.77
C PHE A 130 -16.03 -5.62 -3.87
N ARG A 131 -17.26 -5.18 -3.53
CA ARG A 131 -18.34 -5.00 -4.51
C ARG A 131 -17.98 -3.96 -5.57
N LYS A 132 -17.38 -2.85 -5.15
CA LYS A 132 -16.96 -1.78 -6.07
C LYS A 132 -15.85 -2.28 -7.00
N MET A 133 -14.85 -2.99 -6.49
CA MET A 133 -13.79 -3.55 -7.30
C MET A 133 -14.30 -4.61 -8.29
N ARG A 134 -15.25 -5.44 -7.87
CA ARG A 134 -15.95 -6.35 -8.78
C ARG A 134 -16.66 -5.62 -9.92
N ALA A 135 -17.27 -4.46 -9.64
CA ALA A 135 -17.95 -3.66 -10.66
C ALA A 135 -16.98 -3.03 -11.67
N HIS A 136 -15.74 -2.73 -11.24
CA HIS A 136 -14.66 -2.27 -12.12
C HIS A 136 -13.96 -3.41 -12.88
N ASP A 137 -14.20 -4.66 -12.50
CA ASP A 137 -13.50 -5.86 -13.02
C ASP A 137 -11.97 -5.72 -12.97
N LEU A 138 -11.46 -5.22 -11.84
CA LEU A 138 -10.04 -4.99 -11.60
C LEU A 138 -9.55 -5.72 -10.34
N PRO A 139 -8.26 -6.10 -10.30
CA PRO A 139 -7.71 -6.89 -9.19
C PRO A 139 -7.57 -6.09 -7.91
N ILE A 140 -7.61 -6.83 -6.81
CA ILE A 140 -7.21 -6.39 -5.47
C ILE A 140 -5.91 -7.08 -5.11
N TRP A 141 -4.87 -6.31 -4.84
CA TRP A 141 -3.59 -6.78 -4.35
C TRP A 141 -3.60 -6.77 -2.82
N ILE A 142 -3.36 -7.91 -2.21
CA ILE A 142 -3.36 -8.05 -0.75
C ILE A 142 -1.91 -8.17 -0.27
N HIS A 143 -1.50 -7.22 0.58
CA HIS A 143 -0.19 -7.23 1.21
C HIS A 143 -0.30 -7.68 2.67
N PRO A 144 0.55 -8.59 3.17
CA PRO A 144 0.55 -8.97 4.58
C PRO A 144 0.97 -7.78 5.46
N ILE A 145 0.39 -7.71 6.68
CA ILE A 145 0.70 -6.65 7.66
C ILE A 145 1.00 -7.17 9.05
N ARG A 146 0.99 -8.48 9.25
CA ARG A 146 1.35 -9.05 10.54
C ARG A 146 2.69 -8.49 11.03
N GLY A 147 2.75 -8.07 12.27
CA GLY A 147 3.92 -7.46 12.89
C GLY A 147 4.42 -8.21 14.13
N PRO A 148 5.50 -7.76 14.76
CA PRO A 148 6.09 -8.42 15.94
C PRO A 148 5.16 -8.42 17.16
N ASN A 149 4.13 -7.60 17.17
CA ASN A 149 3.10 -7.59 18.23
C ASN A 149 2.15 -8.81 18.19
N PHE A 150 2.28 -9.67 17.19
CA PHE A 150 1.58 -10.95 17.14
C PHE A 150 2.52 -12.03 17.73
N PRO A 151 2.20 -12.60 18.90
CA PRO A 151 3.05 -13.61 19.53
C PRO A 151 3.12 -14.88 18.68
N ASP A 152 4.23 -15.59 18.79
CA ASP A 152 4.42 -16.90 18.16
C ASP A 152 3.73 -17.99 18.97
N TYR A 153 3.66 -17.82 20.30
CA TYR A 153 3.00 -18.73 21.23
C TYR A 153 2.05 -18.01 22.17
N VAL A 154 1.04 -18.72 22.66
CA VAL A 154 -0.04 -18.17 23.50
C VAL A 154 0.46 -17.48 24.79
N GLY A 155 1.61 -17.90 25.32
CA GLY A 155 2.20 -17.32 26.53
C GLY A 155 3.07 -16.08 26.32
N GLU A 156 3.26 -15.66 25.09
CA GLU A 156 4.10 -14.52 24.74
C GLU A 156 3.28 -13.25 24.57
N SER A 157 3.90 -12.09 24.81
CA SER A 157 3.30 -10.78 24.54
C SER A 157 3.63 -10.24 23.14
N ALA A 158 4.66 -10.78 22.50
CA ALA A 158 5.14 -10.41 21.18
C ALA A 158 5.95 -11.57 20.58
N SER A 159 6.16 -11.57 19.28
CA SER A 159 7.02 -12.54 18.61
C SER A 159 8.49 -12.32 19.01
N GLU A 160 9.14 -13.35 19.51
CA GLU A 160 10.57 -13.33 19.87
C GLU A 160 11.47 -13.86 18.76
N ALA A 161 10.95 -14.77 17.91
CA ALA A 161 11.72 -15.46 16.87
C ALA A 161 11.43 -14.98 15.44
N GLU A 162 10.76 -13.82 15.28
CA GLU A 162 10.37 -13.24 13.97
C GLU A 162 9.53 -14.19 13.09
N ILE A 163 8.83 -15.15 13.69
CA ILE A 163 7.93 -16.07 12.99
C ILE A 163 6.79 -15.32 12.31
N TRP A 164 6.39 -14.18 12.87
CA TRP A 164 5.41 -13.28 12.27
C TRP A 164 5.77 -12.87 10.83
N PHE A 165 7.04 -12.76 10.51
CA PHE A 165 7.50 -12.40 9.17
C PHE A 165 7.62 -13.63 8.27
N THR A 166 8.34 -14.68 8.74
CA THR A 166 8.71 -15.84 7.93
C THR A 166 7.50 -16.72 7.59
N PHE A 167 6.63 -16.97 8.56
CA PHE A 167 5.44 -17.82 8.40
C PHE A 167 4.14 -17.05 8.54
N GLY A 168 4.12 -15.98 9.34
CA GLY A 168 2.91 -15.19 9.56
C GLY A 168 2.43 -14.45 8.30
N TRP A 169 3.33 -13.94 7.47
CA TRP A 169 2.95 -13.30 6.22
C TRP A 169 2.33 -14.28 5.20
N PRO A 170 2.95 -15.44 4.89
CA PRO A 170 2.26 -16.46 4.10
C PRO A 170 0.92 -16.89 4.69
N TYR A 171 0.85 -17.11 6.01
CA TYR A 171 -0.38 -17.48 6.70
C TYR A 171 -1.51 -16.45 6.51
N GLU A 172 -1.23 -15.15 6.60
CA GLU A 172 -2.23 -14.10 6.41
C GLU A 172 -2.72 -13.96 4.97
N THR A 173 -1.95 -14.40 3.98
CA THR A 173 -2.27 -14.28 2.56
C THR A 173 -2.85 -15.56 1.95
N THR A 174 -2.98 -16.63 2.75
CA THR A 174 -3.58 -17.89 2.35
C THR A 174 -5.06 -17.93 2.65
#